data_34dd549684537adcbb021686fc730ce2
#
_entry.id   34dd549684537adcbb021686fc730ce2
#
_cell.length_a   1.000
_cell.length_b   1.000
_cell.length_c   1.000
_cell.angle_alpha   90.00
_cell.angle_beta   90.00
_cell.angle_gamma   90.00
#
_symmetry.space_group_name_H-M   'P 1'
#
loop_
_entity.id
_entity.type
_entity.pdbx_description
1 polymer ?
#
loop_
_entity_poly.entity_id
_entity_poly.type
_entity_poly.pdbx_seq_one_letter_code
_entity_poly.pdbx_strand_id
1 'polypeptide(L)'
;MTKTARQACVTFTTVLSWTLALLVVGAMAMAVIITRHAVQLAHNSTGVTIALDDNTPSLAIDSLQQLIERRPYTAHAAFISRDVALQQWNRETGEDLLATLGENPLCDVIELRLKAGWTSADSLRHVEGDLRLLPGVADVVTNVVDANHIKPNGKRWLLFMGIAAAILLVLATSLVWASVQMRLADEKDRIDILSLVGATRSFIVKPYVIGGAAWGTLAALLASMALVAVWAMACGSHSALATVLARGVSAAHLLAVSALLLVLGTVATAVTAWVSCVSRLEY
;
A
#
# COMPACT_ATOMS: atom_id res chain seq x y z
N MET A 1 -25.72 -32.13 20.72
CA MET A 1 -25.24 -30.73 20.74
C MET A 1 -26.42 -29.86 21.15
N THR A 2 -26.31 -29.11 22.22
CA THR A 2 -27.32 -28.17 22.67
C THR A 2 -27.53 -27.05 21.66
N LYS A 3 -28.75 -26.53 21.47
CA LYS A 3 -29.04 -25.41 20.52
C LYS A 3 -28.07 -24.25 20.67
N THR A 4 -27.65 -23.94 21.89
CA THR A 4 -26.67 -22.89 22.23
C THR A 4 -25.27 -23.16 21.67
N ALA A 5 -24.80 -24.41 21.70
CA ALA A 5 -23.48 -24.77 21.16
C ALA A 5 -23.44 -24.65 19.61
N ARG A 6 -24.52 -25.01 18.94
CA ARG A 6 -24.66 -24.89 17.48
C ARG A 6 -24.69 -23.41 17.05
N GLN A 7 -25.44 -22.56 17.75
CA GLN A 7 -25.48 -21.12 17.48
C GLN A 7 -24.12 -20.45 17.72
N ALA A 8 -23.43 -20.81 18.80
CA ALA A 8 -22.09 -20.30 19.09
C ALA A 8 -21.08 -20.69 17.98
N CYS A 9 -21.12 -21.92 17.49
CA CYS A 9 -20.26 -22.38 16.41
C CYS A 9 -20.51 -21.61 15.11
N VAL A 10 -21.77 -21.41 14.73
CA VAL A 10 -22.15 -20.66 13.51
C VAL A 10 -21.72 -19.20 13.62
N THR A 11 -21.90 -18.55 14.78
CA THR A 11 -21.43 -17.16 14.97
C THR A 11 -19.92 -17.05 14.93
N PHE A 12 -19.20 -18.00 15.52
CA PHE A 12 -17.74 -18.01 15.48
C PHE A 12 -17.21 -18.15 14.05
N THR A 13 -17.76 -19.09 13.27
CA THR A 13 -17.35 -19.27 11.87
C THR A 13 -17.65 -18.04 11.01
N THR A 14 -18.79 -17.37 11.22
CA THR A 14 -19.12 -16.14 10.48
C THR A 14 -18.19 -14.98 10.84
N VAL A 15 -17.88 -14.76 12.11
CA VAL A 15 -16.93 -13.73 12.55
C VAL A 15 -15.54 -14.01 11.99
N LEU A 16 -15.07 -15.26 12.06
CA LEU A 16 -13.78 -15.66 11.53
C LEU A 16 -13.67 -15.42 10.02
N SER A 17 -14.69 -15.80 9.25
CA SER A 17 -14.74 -15.54 7.80
C SER A 17 -14.71 -14.05 7.48
N TRP A 18 -15.47 -13.22 8.20
CA TRP A 18 -15.44 -11.77 8.01
C TRP A 18 -14.09 -11.17 8.39
N THR A 19 -13.50 -11.62 9.50
CA THR A 19 -12.16 -11.18 9.92
C THR A 19 -11.14 -11.48 8.83
N LEU A 20 -11.16 -12.68 8.25
CA LEU A 20 -10.26 -13.06 7.17
C LEU A 20 -10.48 -12.23 5.91
N ALA A 21 -11.74 -12.03 5.49
CA ALA A 21 -12.06 -11.22 4.32
C ALA A 21 -11.61 -9.77 4.49
N LEU A 22 -11.89 -9.16 5.64
CA LEU A 22 -11.47 -7.80 5.95
C LEU A 22 -9.95 -7.66 6.06
N LEU A 23 -9.26 -8.67 6.59
CA LEU A 23 -7.80 -8.70 6.67
C LEU A 23 -7.18 -8.68 5.26
N VAL A 24 -7.71 -9.47 4.32
CA VAL A 24 -7.24 -9.46 2.92
C VAL A 24 -7.48 -8.09 2.26
N VAL A 25 -8.65 -7.47 2.49
CA VAL A 25 -8.94 -6.11 2.00
C VAL A 25 -7.96 -5.08 2.59
N GLY A 26 -7.71 -5.17 3.89
CA GLY A 26 -6.75 -4.30 4.59
C GLY A 26 -5.32 -4.48 4.09
N ALA A 27 -4.89 -5.73 3.88
CA ALA A 27 -3.57 -6.03 3.30
C ALA A 27 -3.43 -5.50 1.87
N MET A 28 -4.50 -5.59 1.06
CA MET A 28 -4.51 -5.01 -0.29
C MET A 28 -4.42 -3.48 -0.26
N ALA A 29 -5.19 -2.82 0.61
CA ALA A 29 -5.12 -1.37 0.77
C ALA A 29 -3.70 -0.93 1.17
N MET A 30 -3.06 -1.66 2.09
CA MET A 30 -1.69 -1.42 2.52
C MET A 30 -0.69 -1.63 1.39
N ALA A 31 -0.83 -2.70 0.61
CA ALA A 31 0.02 -2.97 -0.56
C ALA A 31 -0.05 -1.84 -1.60
N VAL A 32 -1.25 -1.27 -1.83
CA VAL A 32 -1.42 -0.11 -2.72
C VAL A 32 -0.68 1.12 -2.19
N ILE A 33 -0.78 1.41 -0.89
CA ILE A 33 -0.10 2.55 -0.26
C ILE A 33 1.42 2.40 -0.39
N ILE A 34 1.96 1.21 -0.05
CA ILE A 34 3.39 0.91 -0.15
C ILE A 34 3.88 1.05 -1.59
N THR A 35 3.14 0.49 -2.55
CA THR A 35 3.50 0.55 -3.97
C THR A 35 3.51 2.00 -4.48
N ARG A 36 2.52 2.81 -4.11
CA ARG A 36 2.49 4.23 -4.48
C ARG A 36 3.67 4.98 -3.90
N HIS A 37 4.01 4.73 -2.64
CA HIS A 37 5.14 5.37 -1.98
C HIS A 37 6.48 4.93 -2.59
N ALA A 38 6.66 3.64 -2.88
CA ALA A 38 7.85 3.11 -3.56
C ALA A 38 8.02 3.70 -4.96
N VAL A 39 6.92 3.84 -5.71
CA VAL A 39 6.95 4.50 -7.03
C VAL A 39 7.32 5.98 -6.90
N GLN A 40 6.81 6.70 -5.91
CA GLN A 40 7.18 8.10 -5.68
C GLN A 40 8.67 8.24 -5.30
N LEU A 41 9.18 7.36 -4.43
CA LEU A 41 10.60 7.31 -4.11
C LEU A 41 11.46 7.02 -5.34
N ALA A 42 11.06 6.03 -6.15
CA ALA A 42 11.74 5.69 -7.40
C ALA A 42 11.71 6.85 -8.40
N HIS A 43 10.62 7.59 -8.51
CA HIS A 43 10.56 8.81 -9.33
C HIS A 43 11.46 9.94 -8.80
N ASN A 44 11.58 10.08 -7.49
CA ASN A 44 12.45 11.08 -6.87
C ASN A 44 13.94 10.70 -6.96
N SER A 45 14.24 9.39 -7.06
CA SER A 45 15.60 8.85 -7.22
C SER A 45 15.97 8.56 -8.69
N THR A 46 15.06 8.79 -9.65
CA THR A 46 15.40 8.73 -11.09
C THR A 46 16.18 10.00 -11.43
N GLY A 47 17.44 10.01 -11.04
CA GLY A 47 18.42 11.02 -11.37
C GLY A 47 19.35 10.47 -12.45
N VAL A 48 19.83 11.35 -13.30
CA VAL A 48 20.98 11.11 -14.17
C VAL A 48 22.19 11.65 -13.44
N THR A 49 23.14 10.80 -13.12
CA THR A 49 24.40 11.21 -12.50
C THR A 49 25.42 11.43 -13.62
N ILE A 50 25.90 12.65 -13.74
CA ILE A 50 26.91 13.06 -14.74
C ILE A 50 28.23 13.09 -14.01
N ALA A 51 29.12 12.16 -14.34
CA ALA A 51 30.49 12.15 -13.86
C ALA A 51 31.33 13.18 -14.66
N LEU A 52 32.02 14.03 -13.93
CA LEU A 52 32.88 15.06 -14.53
C LEU A 52 34.32 14.53 -14.68
N ASP A 53 35.02 15.06 -15.65
CA ASP A 53 36.44 14.76 -15.83
C ASP A 53 37.25 15.42 -14.69
N ASP A 54 38.23 14.70 -14.13
CA ASP A 54 39.07 15.15 -12.99
C ASP A 54 39.80 16.46 -13.23
N ASN A 55 40.00 16.86 -14.49
CA ASN A 55 40.68 18.07 -14.88
C ASN A 55 39.76 19.25 -15.21
N THR A 56 38.46 19.17 -14.91
CA THR A 56 37.50 20.23 -15.25
C THR A 56 37.67 21.43 -14.29
N PRO A 57 38.02 22.64 -14.77
CA PRO A 57 38.12 23.81 -13.91
C PRO A 57 36.78 24.18 -13.26
N SER A 58 36.79 24.69 -12.03
CA SER A 58 35.57 25.06 -11.30
C SER A 58 34.67 26.04 -12.05
N LEU A 59 35.23 27.00 -12.78
CA LEU A 59 34.47 27.91 -13.65
C LEU A 59 33.76 27.20 -14.80
N ALA A 60 34.31 26.10 -15.31
CA ALA A 60 33.68 25.29 -16.34
C ALA A 60 32.52 24.45 -15.74
N ILE A 61 32.65 24.00 -14.49
CA ILE A 61 31.59 23.25 -13.77
C ILE A 61 30.37 24.15 -13.59
N ASP A 62 30.52 25.39 -13.14
CA ASP A 62 29.41 26.33 -12.97
C ASP A 62 28.71 26.61 -14.30
N SER A 63 29.47 26.80 -15.36
CA SER A 63 28.97 27.02 -16.72
C SER A 63 28.19 25.82 -17.24
N LEU A 64 28.71 24.62 -16.99
CA LEU A 64 28.10 23.35 -17.37
C LEU A 64 26.79 23.13 -16.59
N GLN A 65 26.78 23.38 -15.28
CA GLN A 65 25.58 23.30 -14.45
C GLN A 65 24.47 24.24 -14.97
N GLN A 66 24.79 25.51 -15.25
CA GLN A 66 23.84 26.47 -15.81
C GLN A 66 23.31 26.03 -17.17
N LEU A 67 24.15 25.45 -18.01
CA LEU A 67 23.78 24.96 -19.34
C LEU A 67 22.81 23.77 -19.22
N ILE A 68 23.06 22.86 -18.28
CA ILE A 68 22.18 21.71 -17.98
C ILE A 68 20.86 22.18 -17.38
N GLU A 69 20.86 23.17 -16.48
CA GLU A 69 19.64 23.73 -15.88
C GLU A 69 18.69 24.36 -16.90
N ARG A 70 19.22 24.94 -17.98
CA ARG A 70 18.42 25.55 -19.06
C ARG A 70 17.78 24.53 -20.02
N ARG A 71 18.12 23.25 -19.92
CA ARG A 71 17.57 22.22 -20.79
C ARG A 71 16.09 21.94 -20.47
N PRO A 72 15.25 21.66 -21.47
CA PRO A 72 13.81 21.49 -21.30
C PRO A 72 13.44 20.30 -20.41
N TYR A 73 14.31 19.29 -20.35
CA TYR A 73 14.14 18.07 -19.56
C TYR A 73 14.59 18.20 -18.11
N THR A 74 15.32 19.23 -17.74
CA THR A 74 15.88 19.45 -16.40
C THR A 74 14.82 20.02 -15.45
N ALA A 75 14.64 19.36 -14.32
CA ALA A 75 13.88 19.91 -13.20
C ALA A 75 14.80 20.60 -12.18
N HIS A 76 15.96 20.01 -11.91
CA HIS A 76 16.99 20.54 -11.01
C HIS A 76 18.33 19.88 -11.31
N ALA A 77 19.42 20.64 -11.22
CA ALA A 77 20.78 20.13 -11.31
C ALA A 77 21.57 20.57 -10.08
N ALA A 78 22.20 19.63 -9.38
CA ALA A 78 23.00 19.90 -8.19
C ALA A 78 24.41 19.36 -8.38
N PHE A 79 25.41 20.20 -8.14
CA PHE A 79 26.81 19.77 -8.11
C PHE A 79 27.14 19.12 -6.77
N ILE A 80 27.77 17.97 -6.78
CA ILE A 80 28.24 17.23 -5.61
C ILE A 80 29.73 16.96 -5.80
N SER A 81 30.55 17.56 -4.92
CA SER A 81 31.98 17.29 -4.96
C SER A 81 32.31 15.88 -4.49
N ARG A 82 33.44 15.32 -4.97
CA ARG A 82 33.92 13.98 -4.57
C ARG A 82 34.02 13.78 -3.06
N ASP A 83 34.31 14.84 -2.29
CA ASP A 83 34.41 14.74 -0.83
C ASP A 83 33.02 14.62 -0.18
N VAL A 84 32.03 15.33 -0.71
CA VAL A 84 30.62 15.23 -0.27
C VAL A 84 30.05 13.89 -0.68
N ALA A 85 30.33 13.42 -1.89
CA ALA A 85 29.93 12.10 -2.37
C ALA A 85 30.49 10.97 -1.49
N LEU A 86 31.75 11.06 -1.08
CA LEU A 86 32.37 10.10 -0.16
C LEU A 86 31.69 10.09 1.21
N GLN A 87 31.40 11.27 1.78
CA GLN A 87 30.69 11.35 3.06
C GLN A 87 29.27 10.76 2.96
N GLN A 88 28.60 10.96 1.85
CA GLN A 88 27.27 10.40 1.62
C GLN A 88 27.35 8.88 1.50
N TRP A 89 28.30 8.36 0.73
CA TRP A 89 28.54 6.93 0.60
C TRP A 89 28.80 6.26 1.97
N ASN A 90 29.71 6.83 2.76
CA ASN A 90 30.05 6.29 4.09
C ASN A 90 28.83 6.28 5.05
N ARG A 91 27.92 7.27 4.93
CA ARG A 91 26.66 7.29 5.70
C ARG A 91 25.64 6.25 5.25
N GLU A 92 25.56 5.99 3.94
CA GLU A 92 24.56 5.08 3.36
C GLU A 92 24.97 3.61 3.50
N THR A 93 26.24 3.30 3.29
CA THR A 93 26.76 1.93 3.32
C THR A 93 27.33 1.53 4.69
N GLY A 94 27.77 2.50 5.49
CA GLY A 94 28.49 2.26 6.73
C GLY A 94 29.93 1.82 6.53
N GLU A 95 30.43 1.81 5.28
CA GLU A 95 31.80 1.42 4.92
C GLU A 95 32.67 2.67 4.69
N ASP A 96 33.88 2.67 5.21
CA ASP A 96 34.85 3.72 4.97
C ASP A 96 35.75 3.36 3.77
N LEU A 97 35.38 3.90 2.60
CA LEU A 97 36.13 3.69 1.35
C LEU A 97 37.55 4.21 1.45
N LEU A 98 37.77 5.33 2.16
CA LEU A 98 39.08 5.92 2.31
C LEU A 98 40.00 5.01 3.11
N ALA A 99 39.51 4.39 4.17
CA ALA A 99 40.26 3.43 4.97
C ALA A 99 40.60 2.15 4.20
N THR A 100 39.75 1.76 3.25
CA THR A 100 39.91 0.52 2.47
C THR A 100 40.84 0.69 1.26
N LEU A 101 40.72 1.82 0.53
CA LEU A 101 41.42 2.04 -0.76
C LEU A 101 42.62 2.96 -0.63
N GLY A 102 42.75 3.73 0.48
CA GLY A 102 43.85 4.69 0.68
C GLY A 102 43.65 6.04 -0.01
N GLU A 103 42.79 6.14 -1.00
CA GLU A 103 42.43 7.36 -1.73
C GLU A 103 40.93 7.42 -2.04
N ASN A 104 40.43 8.61 -2.34
CA ASN A 104 39.02 8.76 -2.73
C ASN A 104 38.81 8.34 -4.19
N PRO A 105 38.10 7.22 -4.48
CA PRO A 105 37.89 6.74 -5.85
C PRO A 105 36.75 7.48 -6.57
N LEU A 106 36.02 8.38 -5.86
CA LEU A 106 34.89 9.08 -6.44
C LEU A 106 35.32 10.33 -7.20
N CYS A 107 34.62 10.63 -8.27
CA CYS A 107 34.77 11.85 -9.08
C CYS A 107 33.74 12.91 -8.66
N ASP A 108 33.94 14.13 -9.12
CA ASP A 108 32.93 15.18 -9.02
C ASP A 108 31.73 14.83 -9.91
N VAL A 109 30.53 15.03 -9.43
CA VAL A 109 29.31 14.65 -10.16
C VAL A 109 28.29 15.78 -10.17
N ILE A 110 27.48 15.84 -11.23
CA ILE A 110 26.27 16.65 -11.27
C ILE A 110 25.08 15.69 -11.23
N GLU A 111 24.30 15.78 -10.16
CA GLU A 111 23.01 15.08 -10.05
C GLU A 111 21.94 15.87 -10.80
N LEU A 112 21.40 15.28 -11.84
CA LEU A 112 20.35 15.84 -12.66
C LEU A 112 19.02 15.16 -12.33
N ARG A 113 18.03 15.92 -11.87
CA ARG A 113 16.64 15.48 -11.75
C ARG A 113 15.86 15.85 -12.99
N LEU A 114 15.16 14.89 -13.57
CA LEU A 114 14.36 15.08 -14.77
C LEU A 114 12.92 15.45 -14.44
N LYS A 115 12.28 16.21 -15.34
CA LYS A 115 10.84 16.47 -15.28
C LYS A 115 10.06 15.18 -15.56
N ALA A 116 8.86 15.05 -14.97
CA ALA A 116 8.05 13.84 -15.01
C ALA A 116 7.74 13.28 -16.41
N GLY A 117 7.77 14.10 -17.46
CA GLY A 117 7.57 13.67 -18.85
C GLY A 117 8.79 13.01 -19.51
N TRP A 118 10.00 13.10 -18.91
CA TRP A 118 11.27 12.68 -19.48
C TRP A 118 11.87 11.44 -18.79
N THR A 119 11.06 10.69 -18.05
CA THR A 119 11.47 9.49 -17.30
C THR A 119 11.24 8.17 -18.05
N SER A 120 10.83 8.22 -19.34
CA SER A 120 10.71 7.02 -20.17
C SER A 120 12.09 6.54 -20.64
N ALA A 121 12.24 5.23 -20.90
CA ALA A 121 13.51 4.65 -21.35
C ALA A 121 14.04 5.31 -22.63
N ASP A 122 13.16 5.65 -23.57
CA ASP A 122 13.55 6.33 -24.82
C ASP A 122 13.97 7.77 -24.57
N SER A 123 13.27 8.49 -23.70
CA SER A 123 13.65 9.85 -23.30
C SER A 123 14.98 9.87 -22.57
N LEU A 124 15.23 8.89 -21.69
CA LEU A 124 16.50 8.77 -20.95
C LEU A 124 17.68 8.54 -21.88
N ARG A 125 17.54 7.67 -22.89
CA ARG A 125 18.58 7.47 -23.92
C ARG A 125 18.87 8.75 -24.69
N HIS A 126 17.84 9.53 -25.01
CA HIS A 126 18.01 10.81 -25.70
C HIS A 126 18.75 11.82 -24.81
N VAL A 127 18.36 11.93 -23.54
CA VAL A 127 19.03 12.78 -22.55
C VAL A 127 20.49 12.36 -22.33
N GLU A 128 20.75 11.06 -22.21
CA GLU A 128 22.10 10.50 -22.08
C GLU A 128 22.96 10.86 -23.28
N GLY A 129 22.44 10.68 -24.51
CA GLY A 129 23.14 11.04 -25.73
C GLY A 129 23.47 12.54 -25.83
N ASP A 130 22.53 13.41 -25.40
CA ASP A 130 22.69 14.86 -25.39
C ASP A 130 23.73 15.32 -24.33
N LEU A 131 23.76 14.69 -23.17
CA LEU A 131 24.68 15.01 -22.09
C LEU A 131 26.09 14.51 -22.34
N ARG A 132 26.30 13.36 -22.97
CA ARG A 132 27.63 12.83 -23.34
C ARG A 132 28.37 13.68 -24.35
N LEU A 133 27.66 14.53 -25.10
CA LEU A 133 28.27 15.45 -26.08
C LEU A 133 28.81 16.74 -25.44
N LEU A 134 28.54 16.95 -24.13
CA LEU A 134 28.97 18.17 -23.46
C LEU A 134 30.45 18.08 -23.07
N PRO A 135 31.25 19.15 -23.29
CA PRO A 135 32.65 19.17 -22.89
C PRO A 135 32.79 19.12 -21.36
N GLY A 136 33.68 18.29 -20.83
CA GLY A 136 33.92 18.10 -19.41
C GLY A 136 33.09 17.00 -18.75
N VAL A 137 32.26 16.28 -19.52
CA VAL A 137 31.52 15.10 -19.08
C VAL A 137 32.37 13.86 -19.38
N ALA A 138 32.74 13.12 -18.33
CA ALA A 138 33.50 11.87 -18.45
C ALA A 138 32.54 10.68 -18.74
N ASP A 139 31.42 10.58 -18.00
CA ASP A 139 30.43 9.54 -18.22
C ASP A 139 29.05 10.02 -17.70
N VAL A 140 28.01 9.38 -18.22
CA VAL A 140 26.63 9.66 -17.81
C VAL A 140 26.01 8.35 -17.34
N VAL A 141 25.79 8.25 -16.04
CA VAL A 141 25.17 7.09 -15.42
C VAL A 141 23.69 7.42 -15.20
N THR A 142 22.84 6.78 -15.98
CA THR A 142 21.40 6.84 -15.78
C THR A 142 21.00 5.77 -14.77
N ASN A 143 20.61 6.17 -13.58
CA ASN A 143 19.94 5.25 -12.63
C ASN A 143 18.53 4.96 -13.16
N VAL A 144 18.47 4.16 -14.23
CA VAL A 144 17.23 3.58 -14.72
C VAL A 144 16.85 2.51 -13.72
N VAL A 145 16.16 2.87 -12.65
CA VAL A 145 15.30 1.87 -12.01
C VAL A 145 14.31 1.51 -13.10
N ASP A 146 14.51 0.33 -13.69
CA ASP A 146 13.71 -0.18 -14.81
C ASP A 146 12.24 -0.27 -14.38
N ALA A 147 11.58 0.89 -14.35
CA ALA A 147 10.16 1.02 -14.06
C ALA A 147 9.33 0.20 -15.06
N ASN A 148 9.92 -0.18 -16.19
CA ASN A 148 9.30 -1.04 -17.19
C ASN A 148 9.21 -2.50 -16.74
N HIS A 149 10.14 -3.00 -15.91
CA HIS A 149 10.05 -4.35 -15.34
C HIS A 149 9.09 -4.45 -14.13
N ILE A 150 8.85 -3.34 -13.44
CA ILE A 150 7.95 -3.31 -12.26
C ILE A 150 6.48 -3.06 -12.67
N LYS A 151 6.25 -2.26 -13.73
CA LYS A 151 4.89 -1.82 -14.12
C LYS A 151 3.93 -2.90 -14.62
N PRO A 152 4.28 -3.86 -15.51
CA PRO A 152 3.28 -4.79 -16.03
C PRO A 152 2.85 -5.85 -15.00
N ASN A 153 3.78 -6.34 -14.19
CA ASN A 153 3.49 -7.39 -13.21
C ASN A 153 2.80 -6.83 -11.95
N GLY A 154 3.16 -5.66 -11.47
CA GLY A 154 2.52 -5.05 -10.30
C GLY A 154 1.03 -4.80 -10.48
N LYS A 155 0.60 -4.30 -11.66
CA LYS A 155 -0.82 -4.10 -11.96
C LYS A 155 -1.58 -5.44 -12.02
N ARG A 156 -1.00 -6.47 -12.62
CA ARG A 156 -1.60 -7.81 -12.67
C ARG A 156 -1.75 -8.41 -11.28
N TRP A 157 -0.72 -8.33 -10.43
CA TRP A 157 -0.78 -8.79 -9.04
C TRP A 157 -1.85 -8.06 -8.22
N LEU A 158 -1.95 -6.73 -8.34
CA LEU A 158 -3.01 -5.95 -7.69
C LEU A 158 -4.40 -6.37 -8.18
N LEU A 159 -4.54 -6.68 -9.47
CA LEU A 159 -5.80 -7.13 -10.06
C LEU A 159 -6.19 -8.52 -9.55
N PHE A 160 -5.24 -9.46 -9.49
CA PHE A 160 -5.47 -10.80 -8.91
C PHE A 160 -5.83 -10.72 -7.43
N MET A 161 -5.13 -9.92 -6.63
CA MET A 161 -5.46 -9.70 -5.22
C MET A 161 -6.84 -9.04 -5.07
N GLY A 162 -7.20 -8.10 -5.94
CA GLY A 162 -8.51 -7.47 -5.96
C GLY A 162 -9.64 -8.47 -6.24
N ILE A 163 -9.45 -9.34 -7.22
CA ILE A 163 -10.41 -10.41 -7.53
C ILE A 163 -10.53 -11.38 -6.36
N ALA A 164 -9.42 -11.81 -5.78
CA ALA A 164 -9.42 -12.71 -4.62
C ALA A 164 -10.13 -12.07 -3.41
N ALA A 165 -9.89 -10.79 -3.14
CA ALA A 165 -10.58 -10.03 -2.08
C ALA A 165 -12.09 -9.94 -2.36
N ALA A 166 -12.50 -9.68 -3.60
CA ALA A 166 -13.91 -9.64 -3.98
C ALA A 166 -14.59 -11.00 -3.78
N ILE A 167 -13.95 -12.09 -4.18
CA ILE A 167 -14.47 -13.45 -3.97
C ILE A 167 -14.65 -13.74 -2.47
N LEU A 168 -13.62 -13.41 -1.65
CA LEU A 168 -13.71 -13.61 -0.19
C LEU A 168 -14.82 -12.77 0.44
N LEU A 169 -15.04 -11.53 -0.01
CA LEU A 169 -16.16 -10.71 0.47
C LEU A 169 -17.51 -11.31 0.11
N VAL A 170 -17.66 -11.83 -1.12
CA VAL A 170 -18.89 -12.51 -1.54
C VAL A 170 -19.14 -13.77 -0.71
N LEU A 171 -18.12 -14.58 -0.48
CA LEU A 171 -18.22 -15.76 0.39
C LEU A 171 -18.57 -15.40 1.84
N ALA A 172 -17.91 -14.38 2.39
CA ALA A 172 -18.19 -13.91 3.74
C ALA A 172 -19.63 -13.37 3.88
N THR A 173 -20.11 -12.57 2.90
CA THR A 173 -21.50 -12.08 2.89
C THR A 173 -22.50 -13.23 2.78
N SER A 174 -22.23 -14.26 1.98
CA SER A 174 -23.11 -15.44 1.88
C SER A 174 -23.20 -16.21 3.19
N LEU A 175 -22.11 -16.31 3.95
CA LEU A 175 -22.09 -16.93 5.27
C LEU A 175 -22.88 -16.13 6.32
N VAL A 176 -22.79 -14.79 6.29
CA VAL A 176 -23.63 -13.94 7.16
C VAL A 176 -25.10 -14.11 6.80
N TRP A 177 -25.43 -14.11 5.52
CA TRP A 177 -26.79 -14.36 5.04
C TRP A 177 -27.32 -15.70 5.58
N ALA A 178 -26.58 -16.80 5.39
CA ALA A 178 -26.94 -18.12 5.87
C ALA A 178 -27.10 -18.16 7.41
N SER A 179 -26.23 -17.48 8.14
CA SER A 179 -26.29 -17.38 9.61
C SER A 179 -27.58 -16.68 10.08
N VAL A 180 -27.94 -15.56 9.45
CA VAL A 180 -29.17 -14.81 9.78
C VAL A 180 -30.41 -15.65 9.44
N GLN A 181 -30.42 -16.31 8.28
CA GLN A 181 -31.52 -17.19 7.87
C GLN A 181 -31.76 -18.35 8.87
N MET A 182 -30.66 -18.94 9.35
CA MET A 182 -30.75 -20.02 10.36
C MET A 182 -31.34 -19.52 11.68
N ARG A 183 -30.92 -18.32 12.14
CA ARG A 183 -31.50 -17.72 13.38
C ARG A 183 -32.96 -17.37 13.23
N LEU A 184 -33.37 -16.82 12.08
CA LEU A 184 -34.79 -16.53 11.79
C LEU A 184 -35.64 -17.82 11.76
N ALA A 185 -35.11 -18.93 11.22
CA ALA A 185 -35.76 -20.20 11.20
C ALA A 185 -35.93 -20.81 12.61
N ASP A 186 -34.91 -20.66 13.47
CA ASP A 186 -34.93 -21.13 14.85
C ASP A 186 -35.93 -20.35 15.75
N GLU A 187 -36.20 -19.07 15.40
CA GLU A 187 -37.10 -18.18 16.16
C GLU A 187 -38.46 -17.94 15.48
N LYS A 188 -38.80 -18.74 14.48
CA LYS A 188 -40.01 -18.55 13.67
C LYS A 188 -41.29 -18.47 14.52
N ASP A 189 -41.49 -19.39 15.47
CA ASP A 189 -42.66 -19.41 16.34
C ASP A 189 -42.81 -18.12 17.15
N ARG A 190 -41.69 -17.56 17.58
CA ARG A 190 -41.66 -16.30 18.34
C ARG A 190 -42.00 -15.10 17.46
N ILE A 191 -41.54 -15.11 16.21
CA ILE A 191 -41.83 -14.07 15.21
C ILE A 191 -43.31 -14.10 14.84
N ASP A 192 -43.89 -15.29 14.66
CA ASP A 192 -45.31 -15.49 14.34
C ASP A 192 -46.21 -14.97 15.47
N ILE A 193 -45.88 -15.25 16.73
CA ILE A 193 -46.62 -14.71 17.90
C ILE A 193 -46.56 -13.18 17.94
N LEU A 194 -45.36 -12.58 17.70
CA LEU A 194 -45.17 -11.13 17.67
C LEU A 194 -45.97 -10.48 16.53
N SER A 195 -46.05 -11.12 15.39
CA SER A 195 -46.82 -10.63 14.24
C SER A 195 -48.36 -10.66 14.54
N LEU A 196 -48.83 -11.67 15.23
CA LEU A 196 -50.23 -11.77 15.65
C LEU A 196 -50.64 -10.68 16.66
N VAL A 197 -49.71 -10.23 17.51
CA VAL A 197 -49.95 -9.14 18.48
C VAL A 197 -49.81 -7.75 17.82
N GLY A 198 -49.47 -7.69 16.51
CA GLY A 198 -49.39 -6.42 15.75
C GLY A 198 -48.06 -5.73 15.80
N ALA A 199 -46.97 -6.44 16.10
CA ALA A 199 -45.61 -5.86 16.07
C ALA A 199 -45.26 -5.40 14.65
N THR A 200 -44.65 -4.18 14.54
CA THR A 200 -44.22 -3.64 13.26
C THR A 200 -43.00 -4.41 12.73
N ARG A 201 -42.85 -4.51 11.38
CA ARG A 201 -41.74 -5.20 10.74
C ARG A 201 -40.38 -4.66 11.22
N SER A 202 -40.26 -3.34 11.39
CA SER A 202 -39.02 -2.74 11.86
C SER A 202 -38.67 -3.14 13.30
N PHE A 203 -39.64 -3.41 14.16
CA PHE A 203 -39.40 -3.87 15.51
C PHE A 203 -38.81 -5.28 15.52
N ILE A 204 -39.25 -6.15 14.60
CA ILE A 204 -38.75 -7.52 14.46
C ILE A 204 -37.35 -7.54 13.86
N VAL A 205 -37.06 -6.69 12.87
CA VAL A 205 -35.75 -6.64 12.13
C VAL A 205 -34.66 -6.01 12.95
N LYS A 206 -34.96 -4.98 13.75
CA LYS A 206 -33.99 -4.18 14.50
C LYS A 206 -32.97 -4.97 15.32
N PRO A 207 -33.34 -5.99 16.13
CA PRO A 207 -32.38 -6.75 16.92
C PRO A 207 -31.39 -7.56 16.06
N TYR A 208 -31.80 -8.04 14.89
CA TYR A 208 -30.93 -8.80 13.98
C TYR A 208 -29.91 -7.89 13.28
N VAL A 209 -30.32 -6.67 12.90
CA VAL A 209 -29.44 -5.67 12.30
C VAL A 209 -28.41 -5.18 13.33
N ILE A 210 -28.84 -4.88 14.56
CA ILE A 210 -27.92 -4.49 15.64
C ILE A 210 -26.95 -5.62 15.96
N GLY A 211 -27.43 -6.85 16.05
CA GLY A 211 -26.58 -8.02 16.25
C GLY A 211 -25.58 -8.23 15.10
N GLY A 212 -26.03 -8.10 13.85
CA GLY A 212 -25.16 -8.14 12.67
C GLY A 212 -24.08 -7.06 12.71
N ALA A 213 -24.46 -5.82 13.01
CA ALA A 213 -23.52 -4.72 13.16
C ALA A 213 -22.48 -4.99 14.28
N ALA A 214 -22.92 -5.48 15.44
CA ALA A 214 -22.02 -5.80 16.56
C ALA A 214 -20.98 -6.89 16.18
N TRP A 215 -21.39 -7.93 15.49
CA TRP A 215 -20.47 -8.97 15.01
C TRP A 215 -19.53 -8.45 13.90
N GLY A 216 -20.03 -7.56 13.04
CA GLY A 216 -19.23 -6.90 12.02
C GLY A 216 -18.18 -5.97 12.60
N THR A 217 -18.51 -5.19 13.66
CA THR A 217 -17.52 -4.37 14.37
C THR A 217 -16.45 -5.21 15.04
N LEU A 218 -16.83 -6.31 15.68
CA LEU A 218 -15.89 -7.22 16.32
C LEU A 218 -14.93 -7.86 15.31
N ALA A 219 -15.42 -8.31 14.17
CA ALA A 219 -14.61 -8.84 13.09
C ALA A 219 -13.63 -7.79 12.51
N ALA A 220 -14.09 -6.55 12.34
CA ALA A 220 -13.27 -5.46 11.85
C ALA A 220 -12.18 -5.02 12.85
N LEU A 221 -12.49 -5.04 14.16
CA LEU A 221 -11.50 -4.82 15.21
C LEU A 221 -10.42 -5.91 15.23
N LEU A 222 -10.80 -7.16 15.12
CA LEU A 222 -9.86 -8.28 15.04
C LEU A 222 -8.97 -8.17 13.78
N ALA A 223 -9.56 -7.85 12.63
CA ALA A 223 -8.83 -7.66 11.38
C ALA A 223 -7.84 -6.48 11.46
N SER A 224 -8.27 -5.34 12.04
CA SER A 224 -7.39 -4.17 12.21
C SER A 224 -6.25 -4.45 13.20
N MET A 225 -6.52 -5.15 14.28
CA MET A 225 -5.50 -5.55 15.26
C MET A 225 -4.48 -6.52 14.64
N ALA A 226 -4.95 -7.50 13.85
CA ALA A 226 -4.07 -8.42 13.14
C ALA A 226 -3.21 -7.68 12.10
N LEU A 227 -3.77 -6.72 11.37
CA LEU A 227 -3.03 -5.91 10.39
C LEU A 227 -1.91 -5.09 11.07
N VAL A 228 -2.22 -4.43 12.20
CA VAL A 228 -1.25 -3.67 12.98
C VAL A 228 -0.17 -4.58 13.55
N ALA A 229 -0.53 -5.77 14.04
CA ALA A 229 0.44 -6.75 14.55
C ALA A 229 1.40 -7.23 13.44
N VAL A 230 0.90 -7.56 12.26
CA VAL A 230 1.72 -7.95 11.10
C VAL A 230 2.65 -6.81 10.69
N TRP A 231 2.15 -5.57 10.67
CA TRP A 231 2.98 -4.39 10.37
C TRP A 231 4.08 -4.17 11.42
N ALA A 232 3.75 -4.28 12.72
CA ALA A 232 4.72 -4.14 13.81
C ALA A 232 5.81 -5.23 13.76
N MET A 233 5.43 -6.47 13.46
CA MET A 233 6.38 -7.57 13.26
C MET A 233 7.29 -7.33 12.04
N ALA A 234 6.73 -6.85 10.94
CA ALA A 234 7.49 -6.52 9.73
C ALA A 234 8.49 -5.39 9.98
N CYS A 235 8.12 -4.35 10.74
CA CYS A 235 9.03 -3.26 11.12
C CYS A 235 10.11 -3.68 12.13
N GLY A 236 9.83 -4.66 12.99
CA GLY A 236 10.79 -5.19 13.97
C GLY A 236 11.86 -6.11 13.36
N SER A 237 11.68 -6.56 12.13
CA SER A 237 12.67 -7.36 11.42
C SER A 237 13.78 -6.47 10.85
N HIS A 238 15.07 -6.83 11.06
CA HIS A 238 16.23 -6.11 10.51
C HIS A 238 16.40 -6.31 8.98
N SER A 239 15.32 -6.49 8.24
CA SER A 239 15.34 -6.69 6.79
C SER A 239 15.27 -5.34 6.04
N ALA A 240 15.81 -5.30 4.83
CA ALA A 240 15.69 -4.13 3.93
C ALA A 240 14.22 -3.74 3.67
N LEU A 241 13.29 -4.72 3.75
CA LEU A 241 11.86 -4.50 3.68
C LEU A 241 11.32 -3.70 4.88
N ALA A 242 11.88 -3.88 6.08
CA ALA A 242 11.47 -3.16 7.27
C ALA A 242 11.70 -1.65 7.14
N THR A 243 12.82 -1.23 6.55
CA THR A 243 13.14 0.19 6.35
C THR A 243 12.22 0.84 5.32
N VAL A 244 11.84 0.13 4.26
CA VAL A 244 10.88 0.61 3.24
C VAL A 244 9.47 0.71 3.84
N LEU A 245 9.05 -0.28 4.63
CA LEU A 245 7.75 -0.28 5.30
C LEU A 245 7.66 0.81 6.37
N ALA A 246 8.69 0.99 7.18
CA ALA A 246 8.72 2.00 8.24
C ALA A 246 8.72 3.44 7.69
N ARG A 247 9.37 3.68 6.55
CA ARG A 247 9.38 4.99 5.88
C ARG A 247 8.15 5.24 5.01
N GLY A 248 7.55 4.18 4.44
CA GLY A 248 6.42 4.29 3.50
C GLY A 248 5.05 4.37 4.15
N VAL A 249 4.89 3.86 5.38
CA VAL A 249 3.59 3.77 6.05
C VAL A 249 3.63 4.57 7.34
N SER A 250 3.00 5.74 7.34
CA SER A 250 2.82 6.53 8.57
C SER A 250 1.69 5.96 9.43
N ALA A 251 1.71 6.26 10.74
CA ALA A 251 0.63 5.91 11.67
C ALA A 251 -0.75 6.40 11.18
N ALA A 252 -0.79 7.53 10.46
CA ALA A 252 -2.02 8.06 9.89
C ALA A 252 -2.63 7.12 8.82
N HIS A 253 -1.80 6.48 8.00
CA HIS A 253 -2.28 5.50 7.00
C HIS A 253 -2.86 4.25 7.67
N LEU A 254 -2.22 3.76 8.74
CA LEU A 254 -2.74 2.64 9.53
C LEU A 254 -4.09 2.97 10.17
N LEU A 255 -4.23 4.17 10.75
CA LEU A 255 -5.50 4.64 11.30
C LEU A 255 -6.57 4.80 10.23
N ALA A 256 -6.22 5.33 9.06
CA ALA A 256 -7.17 5.47 7.95
C ALA A 256 -7.66 4.11 7.43
N VAL A 257 -6.77 3.13 7.26
CA VAL A 257 -7.13 1.78 6.82
C VAL A 257 -7.97 1.08 7.90
N SER A 258 -7.62 1.18 9.18
CA SER A 258 -8.41 0.58 10.26
C SER A 258 -9.80 1.20 10.38
N ALA A 259 -9.92 2.53 10.25
CA ALA A 259 -11.22 3.21 10.20
C ALA A 259 -12.07 2.77 9.00
N LEU A 260 -11.45 2.63 7.83
CA LEU A 260 -12.10 2.12 6.62
C LEU A 260 -12.64 0.69 6.84
N LEU A 261 -11.83 -0.20 7.43
CA LEU A 261 -12.24 -1.58 7.73
C LEU A 261 -13.39 -1.62 8.74
N LEU A 262 -13.38 -0.76 9.76
CA LEU A 262 -14.48 -0.63 10.73
C LEU A 262 -15.78 -0.21 10.04
N VAL A 263 -15.76 0.80 9.21
CA VAL A 263 -16.94 1.26 8.47
C VAL A 263 -17.43 0.17 7.51
N LEU A 264 -16.55 -0.42 6.72
CA LEU A 264 -16.91 -1.49 5.78
C LEU A 264 -17.49 -2.71 6.52
N GLY A 265 -16.84 -3.16 7.60
CA GLY A 265 -17.29 -4.31 8.37
C GLY A 265 -18.67 -4.12 9.00
N THR A 266 -18.90 -2.97 9.62
CA THR A 266 -20.18 -2.65 10.28
C THR A 266 -21.31 -2.46 9.27
N VAL A 267 -21.08 -1.67 8.22
CA VAL A 267 -22.10 -1.35 7.21
C VAL A 267 -22.47 -2.60 6.42
N ALA A 268 -21.47 -3.34 5.93
CA ALA A 268 -21.75 -4.52 5.09
C ALA A 268 -22.51 -5.61 5.85
N THR A 269 -22.15 -5.87 7.12
CA THR A 269 -22.88 -6.87 7.94
C THR A 269 -24.29 -6.39 8.34
N ALA A 270 -24.45 -5.10 8.66
CA ALA A 270 -25.77 -4.53 8.96
C ALA A 270 -26.70 -4.58 7.74
N VAL A 271 -26.20 -4.20 6.56
CA VAL A 271 -26.97 -4.26 5.30
C VAL A 271 -27.33 -5.70 4.95
N THR A 272 -26.40 -6.64 5.06
CA THR A 272 -26.66 -8.06 4.78
C THR A 272 -27.72 -8.62 5.74
N ALA A 273 -27.63 -8.29 7.04
CA ALA A 273 -28.63 -8.71 8.02
C ALA A 273 -30.00 -8.09 7.72
N TRP A 274 -30.05 -6.83 7.36
CA TRP A 274 -31.29 -6.13 7.00
C TRP A 274 -31.94 -6.75 5.75
N VAL A 275 -31.19 -6.93 4.67
CA VAL A 275 -31.70 -7.53 3.43
C VAL A 275 -32.16 -8.97 3.67
N SER A 276 -31.40 -9.75 4.46
CA SER A 276 -31.75 -11.13 4.82
C SER A 276 -33.06 -11.21 5.60
N CYS A 277 -33.33 -10.26 6.50
CA CYS A 277 -34.57 -10.19 7.25
C CYS A 277 -35.78 -9.78 6.37
N VAL A 278 -35.58 -8.74 5.53
CA VAL A 278 -36.65 -8.22 4.66
C VAL A 278 -37.10 -9.28 3.67
N SER A 279 -36.16 -9.99 3.03
CA SER A 279 -36.47 -11.03 2.04
C SER A 279 -37.27 -12.21 2.59
N ARG A 280 -37.25 -12.45 3.92
CA ARG A 280 -38.02 -13.49 4.58
C ARG A 280 -39.40 -13.04 5.07
N LEU A 281 -39.57 -11.75 5.32
CA LEU A 281 -40.83 -11.17 5.80
C LEU A 281 -41.79 -10.79 4.68
N GLU A 282 -41.34 -10.87 3.41
CA GLU A 282 -42.16 -10.65 2.20
C GLU A 282 -42.90 -11.90 1.71
N TYR A 283 -42.64 -13.06 2.30
CA TYR A 283 -43.35 -14.35 2.11
C TYR A 283 -44.08 -14.75 3.38
#